data_ee39950c7431e5069ad4a41c31027496
#
_entry.id   ee39950c7431e5069ad4a41c31027496
#
_cell.length_a   1.000
_cell.length_b   1.000
_cell.length_c   1.000
_cell.angle_alpha   90.00
_cell.angle_beta   90.00
_cell.angle_gamma   90.00
#
_symmetry.space_group_name_H-M   'P 1'
#
loop_
_entity.id
_entity.type
_entity.pdbx_description
1 polymer ?
#
loop_
_entity_poly.entity_id
_entity_poly.type
_entity_poly.pdbx_seq_one_letter_code
_entity_poly.pdbx_strand_id
1 'polypeptide(L)'
;AHQATLKLQRGYAPYRAIWQHIMAVSVADLKKNYANLNVEFDLWKGESDAEPYIGDMIQMLVDKGLAHESQGALVVDVAQDTDTKEIPPCLVRKSDGASLYATSDLATIVEREQDFKPDRYIYVVDKRQGMHFEQVFRVAKKAGIVKEDTPMIFLGFGTMNGKDGKPFKTREGGVMRLEKLIEEINEAVYQRIMENRTVSEDEARSTAAVVGLAALKYGDLSNQAAKDYVFDIERFTSFEGNTGPYILYTIVRIKSIIAKYRENGGQVSQDAVEKKILACAGSSEKALMLMLARYNEVLENSFAETAPHKICQYIYELANAFNSFYHDTKILAEEDEARKESYIGLISLTRRVLEACIGLLGIEAPERM
;
A
#
# COMPACT_ATOMS: atom_id res chain seq x y z
N ALA A 1 -10.90 -32.04 14.59
CA ALA A 1 -10.36 -30.65 14.49
C ALA A 1 -10.48 -29.93 15.83
N HIS A 2 -11.67 -29.75 16.42
CA HIS A 2 -11.93 -28.95 17.64
C HIS A 2 -11.06 -29.32 18.84
N GLN A 3 -10.99 -30.64 19.18
CA GLN A 3 -10.14 -31.12 20.28
C GLN A 3 -8.65 -30.87 20.06
N ALA A 4 -8.17 -30.91 18.82
CA ALA A 4 -6.78 -30.59 18.49
C ALA A 4 -6.47 -29.11 18.71
N THR A 5 -7.37 -28.23 18.32
CA THR A 5 -7.27 -26.78 18.56
C THR A 5 -7.20 -26.47 20.06
N LEU A 6 -8.11 -27.04 20.86
CA LEU A 6 -8.11 -26.88 22.32
C LEU A 6 -6.80 -27.37 22.97
N LYS A 7 -6.27 -28.50 22.52
CA LYS A 7 -4.98 -29.02 23.02
C LYS A 7 -3.83 -28.12 22.65
N LEU A 8 -3.83 -27.56 21.44
CA LEU A 8 -2.81 -26.58 20.99
C LEU A 8 -2.85 -25.32 21.86
N GLN A 9 -4.04 -24.73 22.05
CA GLN A 9 -4.26 -23.55 22.88
C GLN A 9 -3.86 -23.79 24.34
N ARG A 10 -4.13 -24.98 24.87
CA ARG A 10 -3.71 -25.39 26.22
C ARG A 10 -2.25 -25.77 26.37
N GLY A 11 -1.43 -25.58 25.31
CA GLY A 11 0.02 -25.77 25.35
C GLY A 11 0.48 -27.22 25.23
N TYR A 12 -0.32 -28.16 24.67
CA TYR A 12 0.10 -29.53 24.46
C TYR A 12 1.34 -29.63 23.57
N ALA A 13 2.45 -30.05 24.16
CA ALA A 13 3.80 -29.93 23.57
C ALA A 13 3.94 -30.52 22.15
N PRO A 14 3.40 -31.74 21.81
CA PRO A 14 3.50 -32.26 20.44
C PRO A 14 2.82 -31.36 19.39
N TYR A 15 1.66 -30.78 19.72
CA TYR A 15 0.96 -29.90 18.80
C TYR A 15 1.62 -28.53 18.69
N ARG A 16 2.17 -28.03 19.79
CA ARG A 16 2.99 -26.80 19.80
C ARG A 16 4.23 -26.95 18.92
N ALA A 17 4.92 -28.07 18.97
CA ALA A 17 6.10 -28.31 18.13
C ALA A 17 5.75 -28.33 16.62
N ILE A 18 4.66 -29.02 16.25
CA ILE A 18 4.17 -29.01 14.86
C ILE A 18 3.78 -27.58 14.43
N TRP A 19 3.02 -26.88 15.26
CA TRP A 19 2.60 -25.51 14.97
C TRP A 19 3.80 -24.57 14.80
N GLN A 20 4.81 -24.64 15.67
CA GLN A 20 6.03 -23.84 15.57
C GLN A 20 6.76 -24.11 14.24
N HIS A 21 6.84 -25.37 13.81
CA HIS A 21 7.44 -25.72 12.53
C HIS A 21 6.66 -25.13 11.34
N ILE A 22 5.32 -25.28 11.35
CA ILE A 22 4.44 -24.71 10.32
C ILE A 22 4.59 -23.17 10.28
N MET A 23 4.61 -22.52 11.44
CA MET A 23 4.77 -21.06 11.51
C MET A 23 6.13 -20.60 10.98
N ALA A 24 7.21 -21.32 11.31
CA ALA A 24 8.55 -20.97 10.81
C ALA A 24 8.61 -21.03 9.28
N VAL A 25 8.06 -22.08 8.67
CA VAL A 25 8.01 -22.21 7.20
C VAL A 25 7.12 -21.13 6.58
N SER A 26 5.92 -20.93 7.13
CA SER A 26 4.95 -19.96 6.59
C SER A 26 5.46 -18.51 6.68
N VAL A 27 6.05 -18.13 7.81
CA VAL A 27 6.60 -16.77 8.00
C VAL A 27 7.79 -16.54 7.06
N ALA A 28 8.66 -17.56 6.86
CA ALA A 28 9.77 -17.44 5.90
C ALA A 28 9.28 -17.20 4.47
N ASP A 29 8.25 -17.93 4.04
CA ASP A 29 7.63 -17.75 2.72
C ASP A 29 6.94 -16.37 2.59
N LEU A 30 6.20 -15.94 3.61
CA LEU A 30 5.59 -14.60 3.64
C LEU A 30 6.64 -13.50 3.54
N LYS A 31 7.74 -13.58 4.31
CA LYS A 31 8.83 -12.60 4.26
C LYS A 31 9.44 -12.50 2.87
N LYS A 32 9.65 -13.63 2.18
CA LYS A 32 10.12 -13.66 0.79
C LYS A 32 9.15 -12.91 -0.14
N ASN A 33 7.85 -13.18 -0.02
CA ASN A 33 6.84 -12.52 -0.85
C ASN A 33 6.76 -11.01 -0.58
N TYR A 34 6.86 -10.57 0.68
CA TYR A 34 6.89 -9.14 1.00
C TYR A 34 8.17 -8.47 0.50
N ALA A 35 9.33 -9.13 0.59
CA ALA A 35 10.57 -8.61 0.02
C ALA A 35 10.45 -8.43 -1.51
N ASN A 36 9.83 -9.38 -2.22
CA ASN A 36 9.55 -9.26 -3.66
C ASN A 36 8.62 -8.06 -3.99
N LEU A 37 7.81 -7.60 -3.04
CA LEU A 37 6.95 -6.43 -3.18
C LEU A 37 7.61 -5.13 -2.68
N ASN A 38 8.87 -5.16 -2.24
CA ASN A 38 9.54 -4.05 -1.55
C ASN A 38 8.68 -3.54 -0.37
N VAL A 39 8.25 -4.46 0.49
CA VAL A 39 7.45 -4.19 1.70
C VAL A 39 8.17 -4.75 2.90
N GLU A 40 8.38 -3.92 3.90
CA GLU A 40 8.98 -4.26 5.18
C GLU A 40 8.02 -3.95 6.33
N PHE A 41 8.16 -4.71 7.43
CA PHE A 41 7.39 -4.51 8.65
C PHE A 41 8.34 -4.40 9.84
N ASP A 42 8.09 -3.45 10.72
CA ASP A 42 8.82 -3.27 11.97
C ASP A 42 8.56 -4.42 12.95
N LEU A 43 7.35 -4.99 12.90
CA LEU A 43 6.92 -6.06 13.78
C LEU A 43 6.32 -7.23 13.00
N TRP A 44 6.72 -8.44 13.40
CA TRP A 44 6.18 -9.70 12.88
C TRP A 44 5.47 -10.42 14.03
N LYS A 45 4.22 -10.06 14.25
CA LYS A 45 3.38 -10.65 15.29
C LYS A 45 2.21 -11.39 14.66
N GLY A 46 1.79 -12.49 15.27
CA GLY A 46 0.64 -13.27 14.92
C GLY A 46 -0.45 -13.18 15.98
N GLU A 47 -1.61 -13.69 15.68
CA GLU A 47 -2.78 -13.72 16.58
C GLU A 47 -2.47 -14.39 17.93
N SER A 48 -1.59 -15.41 17.93
CA SER A 48 -1.15 -16.12 19.14
C SER A 48 -0.31 -15.27 20.10
N ASP A 49 0.28 -14.19 19.65
CA ASP A 49 1.11 -13.32 20.50
C ASP A 49 0.26 -12.48 21.48
N ALA A 50 -1.03 -12.32 21.16
CA ALA A 50 -2.00 -11.66 22.03
C ALA A 50 -2.52 -12.53 23.20
N GLU A 51 -2.25 -13.84 23.19
CA GLU A 51 -2.76 -14.78 24.20
C GLU A 51 -2.47 -14.34 25.65
N PRO A 52 -1.29 -13.83 26.02
CA PRO A 52 -0.99 -13.40 27.40
C PRO A 52 -1.91 -12.29 27.91
N TYR A 53 -2.47 -11.48 27.02
CA TYR A 53 -3.29 -10.31 27.36
C TYR A 53 -4.80 -10.64 27.46
N ILE A 54 -5.23 -11.79 26.96
CA ILE A 54 -6.66 -12.18 26.87
C ILE A 54 -7.32 -12.26 28.25
N GLY A 55 -6.67 -12.95 29.19
CA GLY A 55 -7.24 -13.19 30.52
C GLY A 55 -7.54 -11.89 31.26
N ASP A 56 -6.56 -11.04 31.38
CA ASP A 56 -6.67 -9.76 32.09
C ASP A 56 -7.62 -8.79 31.37
N MET A 57 -7.62 -8.78 30.03
CA MET A 57 -8.53 -7.97 29.24
C MET A 57 -10.00 -8.39 29.48
N ILE A 58 -10.31 -9.70 29.45
CA ILE A 58 -11.67 -10.19 29.74
C ILE A 58 -12.07 -9.84 31.16
N GLN A 59 -11.18 -10.04 32.15
CA GLN A 59 -11.46 -9.71 33.54
C GLN A 59 -11.76 -8.22 33.71
N MET A 60 -10.99 -7.37 33.06
CA MET A 60 -11.22 -5.91 33.06
C MET A 60 -12.59 -5.53 32.48
N LEU A 61 -13.04 -6.19 31.40
CA LEU A 61 -14.37 -5.95 30.83
C LEU A 61 -15.50 -6.36 31.80
N VAL A 62 -15.32 -7.46 32.53
CA VAL A 62 -16.27 -7.92 33.55
C VAL A 62 -16.28 -6.98 34.76
N ASP A 63 -15.13 -6.61 35.28
CA ASP A 63 -15.02 -5.74 36.45
C ASP A 63 -15.59 -4.32 36.22
N LYS A 64 -15.50 -3.84 34.96
CA LYS A 64 -16.13 -2.59 34.53
C LYS A 64 -17.64 -2.73 34.29
N GLY A 65 -18.22 -3.93 34.42
CA GLY A 65 -19.63 -4.19 34.13
C GLY A 65 -20.01 -4.01 32.65
N LEU A 66 -19.03 -4.06 31.74
CA LEU A 66 -19.24 -3.93 30.29
C LEU A 66 -19.59 -5.26 29.63
N ALA A 67 -19.03 -6.36 30.15
CA ALA A 67 -19.28 -7.69 29.66
C ALA A 67 -20.34 -8.42 30.53
N HIS A 68 -21.30 -9.08 29.89
CA HIS A 68 -22.32 -9.87 30.55
C HIS A 68 -22.55 -11.20 29.82
N GLU A 69 -23.16 -12.16 30.51
CA GLU A 69 -23.50 -13.44 29.90
C GLU A 69 -24.77 -13.37 29.04
N SER A 70 -24.66 -13.89 27.82
CA SER A 70 -25.76 -14.06 26.88
C SER A 70 -25.67 -15.42 26.22
N GLN A 71 -26.68 -16.26 26.40
CA GLN A 71 -26.75 -17.62 25.86
C GLN A 71 -25.50 -18.49 26.20
N GLY A 72 -24.96 -18.29 27.42
CA GLY A 72 -23.76 -18.99 27.88
C GLY A 72 -22.42 -18.44 27.35
N ALA A 73 -22.43 -17.42 26.51
CA ALA A 73 -21.26 -16.72 26.02
C ALA A 73 -21.12 -15.35 26.71
N LEU A 74 -19.90 -14.80 26.72
CA LEU A 74 -19.65 -13.46 27.25
C LEU A 74 -19.67 -12.45 26.11
N VAL A 75 -20.49 -11.40 26.24
CA VAL A 75 -20.68 -10.38 25.20
C VAL A 75 -20.58 -8.96 25.77
N VAL A 76 -20.25 -8.00 24.91
CA VAL A 76 -20.29 -6.56 25.20
C VAL A 76 -21.25 -5.89 24.25
N ASP A 77 -22.23 -5.15 24.78
CA ASP A 77 -23.15 -4.35 23.98
C ASP A 77 -22.43 -3.14 23.39
N VAL A 78 -22.54 -2.99 22.07
CA VAL A 78 -21.85 -1.97 21.29
C VAL A 78 -22.80 -1.07 20.47
N ALA A 79 -24.10 -1.37 20.48
CA ALA A 79 -25.09 -0.56 19.79
C ALA A 79 -25.10 0.89 20.30
N GLN A 80 -25.33 1.84 19.41
CA GLN A 80 -25.42 3.28 19.69
C GLN A 80 -26.72 3.84 19.13
N ASP A 81 -27.26 4.88 19.74
CA ASP A 81 -28.50 5.50 19.29
C ASP A 81 -28.42 6.12 17.89
N THR A 82 -27.19 6.35 17.41
CA THR A 82 -26.90 6.88 16.07
C THR A 82 -26.83 5.80 14.99
N ASP A 83 -26.93 4.52 15.36
CA ASP A 83 -26.83 3.43 14.40
C ASP A 83 -28.01 3.39 13.42
N THR A 84 -27.70 3.35 12.14
CA THR A 84 -28.71 3.22 11.07
C THR A 84 -29.05 1.75 10.78
N LYS A 85 -28.29 0.82 11.35
CA LYS A 85 -28.46 -0.63 11.24
C LYS A 85 -28.26 -1.26 12.62
N GLU A 86 -28.89 -2.38 12.84
CA GLU A 86 -28.66 -3.18 14.05
C GLU A 86 -27.20 -3.64 14.11
N ILE A 87 -26.50 -3.28 15.19
CA ILE A 87 -25.16 -3.75 15.49
C ILE A 87 -25.27 -4.76 16.64
N PRO A 88 -25.01 -6.06 16.37
CA PRO A 88 -25.10 -7.08 17.40
C PRO A 88 -24.01 -6.90 18.46
N PRO A 89 -24.19 -7.41 19.69
CA PRO A 89 -23.17 -7.37 20.73
C PRO A 89 -21.87 -8.03 20.26
N CYS A 90 -20.73 -7.52 20.71
CA CYS A 90 -19.43 -8.07 20.44
C CYS A 90 -19.21 -9.32 21.33
N LEU A 91 -19.01 -10.46 20.71
CA LEU A 91 -18.75 -11.71 21.42
C LEU A 91 -17.26 -11.78 21.83
N VAL A 92 -16.98 -11.76 23.14
CA VAL A 92 -15.60 -11.74 23.68
C VAL A 92 -15.13 -13.08 24.24
N ARG A 93 -16.03 -14.02 24.53
CA ARG A 93 -15.72 -15.41 24.92
C ARG A 93 -16.88 -16.34 24.59
N LYS A 94 -16.58 -17.48 23.97
CA LYS A 94 -17.58 -18.52 23.69
C LYS A 94 -18.07 -19.22 24.95
N SER A 95 -19.20 -19.88 24.84
CA SER A 95 -19.79 -20.72 25.92
C SER A 95 -18.90 -21.88 26.38
N ASP A 96 -18.00 -22.37 25.50
CA ASP A 96 -17.02 -23.42 25.82
C ASP A 96 -15.70 -22.85 26.40
N GLY A 97 -15.64 -21.51 26.60
CA GLY A 97 -14.47 -20.78 27.10
C GLY A 97 -13.40 -20.47 26.07
N ALA A 98 -13.61 -20.84 24.79
CA ALA A 98 -12.65 -20.57 23.73
C ALA A 98 -12.63 -19.08 23.32
N SER A 99 -11.45 -18.62 22.93
CA SER A 99 -11.24 -17.30 22.31
C SER A 99 -11.78 -17.25 20.89
N LEU A 100 -12.08 -16.04 20.45
CA LEU A 100 -12.58 -15.69 19.12
C LEU A 100 -11.65 -14.65 18.48
N TYR A 101 -11.86 -14.35 17.21
CA TYR A 101 -11.15 -13.25 16.54
C TYR A 101 -11.30 -11.91 17.29
N ALA A 102 -12.51 -11.58 17.75
CA ALA A 102 -12.71 -10.35 18.53
C ALA A 102 -11.92 -10.35 19.86
N THR A 103 -11.74 -11.51 20.49
CA THR A 103 -10.95 -11.64 21.71
C THR A 103 -9.48 -11.37 21.45
N SER A 104 -8.90 -11.99 20.42
CA SER A 104 -7.50 -11.78 20.05
C SER A 104 -7.24 -10.38 19.51
N ASP A 105 -8.16 -9.80 18.73
CA ASP A 105 -8.00 -8.43 18.25
C ASP A 105 -8.05 -7.38 19.38
N LEU A 106 -8.95 -7.52 20.34
CA LEU A 106 -9.00 -6.66 21.53
C LEU A 106 -7.74 -6.80 22.38
N ALA A 107 -7.28 -8.05 22.61
CA ALA A 107 -6.04 -8.31 23.35
C ALA A 107 -4.81 -7.73 22.63
N THR A 108 -4.77 -7.78 21.30
CA THR A 108 -3.73 -7.13 20.49
C THR A 108 -3.76 -5.61 20.64
N ILE A 109 -4.93 -4.99 20.76
CA ILE A 109 -5.03 -3.54 21.02
C ILE A 109 -4.48 -3.21 22.42
N VAL A 110 -4.80 -4.04 23.44
CA VAL A 110 -4.22 -3.88 24.79
C VAL A 110 -2.70 -3.95 24.76
N GLU A 111 -2.12 -4.94 24.07
CA GLU A 111 -0.68 -5.06 23.88
C GLU A 111 -0.09 -3.79 23.25
N ARG A 112 -0.67 -3.31 22.16
CA ARG A 112 -0.19 -2.13 21.45
C ARG A 112 -0.27 -0.85 22.26
N GLU A 113 -1.31 -0.68 23.07
CA GLU A 113 -1.42 0.46 24.00
C GLU A 113 -0.36 0.40 25.09
N GLN A 114 0.00 -0.79 25.57
CA GLN A 114 1.06 -0.95 26.58
C GLN A 114 2.44 -0.68 25.97
N ASP A 115 2.73 -1.22 24.80
CA ASP A 115 4.05 -1.20 24.20
C ASP A 115 4.34 0.09 23.41
N PHE A 116 3.37 0.67 22.72
CA PHE A 116 3.60 1.72 21.71
C PHE A 116 2.77 2.99 21.93
N LYS A 117 1.57 2.92 22.50
CA LYS A 117 0.62 4.04 22.62
C LYS A 117 0.42 4.76 21.28
N PRO A 118 -0.13 4.09 20.26
CA PRO A 118 -0.22 4.65 18.92
C PRO A 118 -1.10 5.90 18.86
N ASP A 119 -0.69 6.89 18.06
CA ASP A 119 -1.52 8.07 17.77
C ASP A 119 -2.68 7.74 16.82
N ARG A 120 -2.59 6.63 16.10
CA ARG A 120 -3.59 6.18 15.12
C ARG A 120 -3.48 4.68 14.88
N TYR A 121 -4.62 4.01 14.75
CA TYR A 121 -4.73 2.62 14.31
C TYR A 121 -5.28 2.57 12.89
N ILE A 122 -4.65 1.80 12.00
CA ILE A 122 -5.15 1.53 10.65
C ILE A 122 -5.15 0.01 10.44
N TYR A 123 -6.34 -0.58 10.30
CA TYR A 123 -6.53 -1.99 10.03
C TYR A 123 -6.79 -2.19 8.54
N VAL A 124 -5.82 -2.77 7.84
CA VAL A 124 -5.91 -3.05 6.39
C VAL A 124 -6.32 -4.51 6.22
N VAL A 125 -7.58 -4.75 5.96
CA VAL A 125 -8.19 -6.08 5.93
C VAL A 125 -9.28 -6.18 4.86
N ASP A 126 -9.78 -7.38 4.58
CA ASP A 126 -10.88 -7.59 3.65
C ASP A 126 -12.13 -6.80 4.06
N LYS A 127 -12.77 -6.09 3.13
CA LYS A 127 -13.96 -5.26 3.39
C LYS A 127 -15.14 -6.00 4.05
N ARG A 128 -15.19 -7.34 3.93
CA ARG A 128 -16.22 -8.18 4.57
C ARG A 128 -16.10 -8.23 6.09
N GLN A 129 -14.95 -7.83 6.64
CA GLN A 129 -14.71 -7.79 8.09
C GLN A 129 -15.18 -6.48 8.75
N GLY A 130 -15.84 -5.58 8.02
CA GLY A 130 -16.24 -4.26 8.52
C GLY A 130 -17.05 -4.30 9.82
N MET A 131 -18.05 -5.18 9.91
CA MET A 131 -18.87 -5.33 11.12
C MET A 131 -18.03 -5.80 12.34
N HIS A 132 -17.13 -6.74 12.12
CA HIS A 132 -16.23 -7.23 13.16
C HIS A 132 -15.35 -6.10 13.73
N PHE A 133 -14.70 -5.31 12.88
CA PHE A 133 -13.85 -4.21 13.35
C PHE A 133 -14.65 -3.05 13.94
N GLU A 134 -15.87 -2.80 13.45
CA GLU A 134 -16.79 -1.85 14.09
C GLU A 134 -17.06 -2.24 15.55
N GLN A 135 -17.37 -3.50 15.80
CA GLN A 135 -17.58 -4.01 17.15
C GLN A 135 -16.32 -3.92 18.02
N VAL A 136 -15.17 -4.36 17.50
CA VAL A 136 -13.88 -4.32 18.20
C VAL A 136 -13.50 -2.91 18.60
N PHE A 137 -13.60 -1.94 17.68
CA PHE A 137 -13.27 -0.54 17.94
C PHE A 137 -14.18 0.09 18.99
N ARG A 138 -15.47 -0.20 18.92
CA ARG A 138 -16.42 0.28 19.92
C ARG A 138 -16.14 -0.28 21.32
N VAL A 139 -15.83 -1.58 21.42
CA VAL A 139 -15.42 -2.17 22.71
C VAL A 139 -14.14 -1.54 23.23
N ALA A 140 -13.11 -1.37 22.37
CA ALA A 140 -11.83 -0.80 22.79
C ALA A 140 -11.98 0.62 23.36
N LYS A 141 -12.79 1.46 22.73
CA LYS A 141 -13.10 2.82 23.23
C LYS A 141 -13.99 2.80 24.47
N LYS A 142 -15.09 2.06 24.44
CA LYS A 142 -16.03 1.94 25.57
C LYS A 142 -15.37 1.41 26.83
N ALA A 143 -14.42 0.49 26.68
CA ALA A 143 -13.64 -0.07 27.77
C ALA A 143 -12.49 0.85 28.24
N GLY A 144 -12.20 1.93 27.52
CA GLY A 144 -11.07 2.81 27.80
C GLY A 144 -9.72 2.12 27.60
N ILE A 145 -9.66 1.10 26.71
CA ILE A 145 -8.41 0.49 26.26
C ILE A 145 -7.69 1.52 25.39
N VAL A 146 -8.41 2.15 24.49
CA VAL A 146 -7.93 3.24 23.62
C VAL A 146 -8.65 4.53 24.03
N LYS A 147 -7.94 5.66 23.93
CA LYS A 147 -8.55 6.98 24.20
C LYS A 147 -9.67 7.27 23.19
N GLU A 148 -10.71 8.02 23.62
CA GLU A 148 -11.86 8.32 22.78
C GLU A 148 -11.48 9.06 21.49
N ASP A 149 -10.51 9.97 21.58
CA ASP A 149 -10.02 10.79 20.47
C ASP A 149 -8.99 10.10 19.56
N THR A 150 -8.46 8.93 19.93
CA THR A 150 -7.54 8.19 19.06
C THR A 150 -8.28 7.63 17.85
N PRO A 151 -7.86 7.98 16.62
CA PRO A 151 -8.47 7.44 15.41
C PRO A 151 -8.24 5.94 15.26
N MET A 152 -9.31 5.18 15.10
CA MET A 152 -9.28 3.76 14.72
C MET A 152 -9.93 3.61 13.36
N ILE A 153 -9.12 3.29 12.34
CA ILE A 153 -9.54 3.31 10.94
C ILE A 153 -9.61 1.88 10.41
N PHE A 154 -10.77 1.51 9.90
CA PHE A 154 -10.97 0.31 9.11
C PHE A 154 -10.75 0.63 7.64
N LEU A 155 -9.67 0.13 7.06
CA LEU A 155 -9.38 0.22 5.62
C LEU A 155 -9.68 -1.13 4.97
N GLY A 156 -10.96 -1.35 4.64
CA GLY A 156 -11.41 -2.56 3.98
C GLY A 156 -11.04 -2.56 2.51
N PHE A 157 -10.33 -3.60 2.05
CA PHE A 157 -9.99 -3.75 0.63
C PHE A 157 -10.93 -4.71 -0.11
N GLY A 158 -11.10 -4.45 -1.40
CA GLY A 158 -11.86 -5.28 -2.33
C GLY A 158 -11.05 -6.45 -2.87
N THR A 159 -11.62 -7.15 -3.84
CA THR A 159 -11.01 -8.32 -4.46
C THR A 159 -10.34 -7.97 -5.78
N MET A 160 -9.12 -8.47 -5.98
CA MET A 160 -8.47 -8.49 -7.28
C MET A 160 -9.06 -9.65 -8.09
N ASN A 161 -9.64 -9.35 -9.24
CA ASN A 161 -10.31 -10.32 -10.10
C ASN A 161 -9.55 -10.51 -11.43
N GLY A 162 -9.70 -11.66 -12.04
CA GLY A 162 -9.25 -11.90 -13.41
C GLY A 162 -10.20 -11.28 -14.44
N LYS A 163 -9.86 -11.42 -15.73
CA LYS A 163 -10.69 -10.92 -16.87
C LYS A 163 -12.13 -11.49 -16.90
N ASP A 164 -12.35 -12.63 -16.26
CA ASP A 164 -13.68 -13.26 -16.10
C ASP A 164 -14.51 -12.68 -14.94
N GLY A 165 -14.00 -11.65 -14.25
CA GLY A 165 -14.64 -11.01 -13.11
C GLY A 165 -14.65 -11.85 -11.84
N LYS A 166 -13.93 -12.98 -11.79
CA LYS A 166 -13.80 -13.86 -10.63
C LYS A 166 -12.43 -13.69 -9.98
N PRO A 167 -12.26 -14.04 -8.70
CA PRO A 167 -10.96 -14.00 -8.05
C PRO A 167 -9.91 -14.74 -8.87
N PHE A 168 -8.71 -14.19 -8.93
CA PHE A 168 -7.62 -14.71 -9.75
C PHE A 168 -7.39 -16.20 -9.51
N LYS A 169 -7.42 -17.00 -10.59
CA LYS A 169 -7.19 -18.44 -10.56
C LYS A 169 -6.07 -18.82 -11.52
N THR A 170 -5.33 -19.88 -11.19
CA THR A 170 -4.41 -20.50 -12.14
C THR A 170 -5.20 -21.11 -13.31
N ARG A 171 -4.53 -21.34 -14.44
CA ARG A 171 -5.11 -22.05 -15.60
C ARG A 171 -5.64 -23.45 -15.25
N GLU A 172 -5.13 -24.05 -14.18
CA GLU A 172 -5.54 -25.35 -13.64
C GLU A 172 -6.66 -25.28 -12.59
N GLY A 173 -7.23 -24.07 -12.36
CA GLY A 173 -8.39 -23.88 -11.47
C GLY A 173 -8.07 -23.62 -9.98
N GLY A 174 -6.79 -23.54 -9.59
CA GLY A 174 -6.35 -23.14 -8.24
C GLY A 174 -6.26 -21.63 -8.06
N VAL A 175 -6.08 -21.16 -6.81
CA VAL A 175 -5.75 -19.76 -6.52
C VAL A 175 -4.33 -19.48 -7.01
N MET A 176 -4.15 -18.38 -7.79
CA MET A 176 -2.83 -17.97 -8.25
C MET A 176 -1.98 -17.52 -7.06
N ARG A 177 -0.78 -18.07 -6.94
CA ARG A 177 0.20 -17.61 -5.96
C ARG A 177 0.76 -16.26 -6.39
N LEU A 178 0.99 -15.37 -5.42
CA LEU A 178 1.55 -14.04 -5.67
C LEU A 178 2.92 -14.11 -6.37
N GLU A 179 3.81 -15.02 -5.96
CA GLU A 179 5.10 -15.24 -6.59
C GLU A 179 4.96 -15.51 -8.11
N LYS A 180 4.01 -16.38 -8.49
CA LYS A 180 3.76 -16.70 -9.91
C LYS A 180 3.20 -15.49 -10.67
N LEU A 181 2.33 -14.69 -10.05
CA LEU A 181 1.82 -13.47 -10.66
C LEU A 181 2.96 -12.48 -10.94
N ILE A 182 3.88 -12.31 -9.99
CA ILE A 182 5.07 -11.46 -10.15
C ILE A 182 5.95 -11.98 -11.30
N GLU A 183 6.19 -13.29 -11.38
CA GLU A 183 6.95 -13.90 -12.47
C GLU A 183 6.31 -13.66 -13.85
N GLU A 184 5.00 -13.84 -13.97
CA GLU A 184 4.27 -13.60 -15.23
C GLU A 184 4.30 -12.12 -15.64
N ILE A 185 4.21 -11.20 -14.69
CA ILE A 185 4.34 -9.76 -14.94
C ILE A 185 5.76 -9.40 -15.40
N ASN A 186 6.78 -9.90 -14.68
CA ASN A 186 8.17 -9.64 -15.02
C ASN A 186 8.51 -10.18 -16.41
N GLU A 187 8.03 -11.38 -16.76
CA GLU A 187 8.23 -11.94 -18.09
C GLU A 187 7.54 -11.12 -19.18
N ALA A 188 6.30 -10.64 -18.93
CA ALA A 188 5.60 -9.78 -19.88
C ALA A 188 6.34 -8.46 -20.14
N VAL A 189 6.91 -7.85 -19.09
CA VAL A 189 7.73 -6.64 -19.21
C VAL A 189 9.05 -6.94 -19.92
N TYR A 190 9.73 -8.04 -19.56
CA TYR A 190 10.96 -8.47 -20.20
C TYR A 190 10.80 -8.64 -21.71
N GLN A 191 9.73 -9.31 -22.16
CA GLN A 191 9.47 -9.49 -23.58
C GLN A 191 9.31 -8.14 -24.31
N ARG A 192 8.60 -7.18 -23.71
CA ARG A 192 8.45 -5.83 -24.29
C ARG A 192 9.79 -5.07 -24.40
N ILE A 193 10.66 -5.18 -23.37
CA ILE A 193 11.99 -4.57 -23.42
C ILE A 193 12.83 -5.21 -24.54
N MET A 194 12.78 -6.54 -24.68
CA MET A 194 13.56 -7.28 -25.69
C MET A 194 13.06 -7.08 -27.12
N GLU A 195 11.82 -6.69 -27.35
CA GLU A 195 11.32 -6.29 -28.68
C GLU A 195 12.18 -5.20 -29.32
N ASN A 196 12.69 -4.26 -28.52
CA ASN A 196 13.54 -3.16 -28.99
C ASN A 196 15.04 -3.52 -29.10
N ARG A 197 15.50 -4.63 -28.50
CA ARG A 197 16.88 -5.18 -28.54
C ARG A 197 18.03 -4.18 -28.31
N THR A 198 17.79 -3.20 -27.42
CA THR A 198 18.76 -2.11 -27.17
C THR A 198 19.65 -2.35 -25.95
N VAL A 199 19.37 -3.39 -25.15
CA VAL A 199 20.04 -3.70 -23.88
C VAL A 199 20.44 -5.18 -23.82
N SER A 200 21.36 -5.55 -22.92
CA SER A 200 21.72 -6.92 -22.65
C SER A 200 20.58 -7.69 -21.96
N GLU A 201 20.60 -9.02 -22.04
CA GLU A 201 19.58 -9.85 -21.40
C GLU A 201 19.53 -9.63 -19.88
N ASP A 202 20.69 -9.55 -19.22
CA ASP A 202 20.77 -9.33 -17.75
C ASP A 202 20.21 -7.97 -17.36
N GLU A 203 20.51 -6.91 -18.13
CA GLU A 203 19.97 -5.58 -17.92
C GLU A 203 18.46 -5.56 -18.16
N ALA A 204 17.97 -6.24 -19.20
CA ALA A 204 16.55 -6.36 -19.49
C ALA A 204 15.79 -7.08 -18.36
N ARG A 205 16.33 -8.17 -17.80
CA ARG A 205 15.73 -8.89 -16.67
C ARG A 205 15.71 -8.05 -15.40
N SER A 206 16.81 -7.37 -15.10
CA SER A 206 16.89 -6.46 -13.94
C SER A 206 15.88 -5.31 -14.06
N THR A 207 15.80 -4.68 -15.22
CA THR A 207 14.82 -3.61 -15.49
C THR A 207 13.38 -4.15 -15.43
N ALA A 208 13.14 -5.34 -15.98
CA ALA A 208 11.83 -5.97 -15.97
C ALA A 208 11.33 -6.25 -14.54
N ALA A 209 12.21 -6.62 -13.61
CA ALA A 209 11.83 -6.82 -12.21
C ALA A 209 11.36 -5.50 -11.56
N VAL A 210 12.09 -4.39 -11.78
CA VAL A 210 11.71 -3.07 -11.24
C VAL A 210 10.40 -2.55 -11.87
N VAL A 211 10.28 -2.65 -13.18
CA VAL A 211 9.10 -2.16 -13.91
C VAL A 211 7.89 -3.06 -13.67
N GLY A 212 8.09 -4.36 -13.54
CA GLY A 212 7.04 -5.32 -13.21
C GLY A 212 6.46 -5.09 -11.81
N LEU A 213 7.32 -4.83 -10.83
CA LEU A 213 6.90 -4.43 -9.49
C LEU A 213 6.08 -3.13 -9.52
N ALA A 214 6.53 -2.15 -10.28
CA ALA A 214 5.78 -0.90 -10.45
C ALA A 214 4.42 -1.13 -11.13
N ALA A 215 4.35 -2.01 -12.15
CA ALA A 215 3.10 -2.37 -12.80
C ALA A 215 2.11 -2.98 -11.83
N LEU A 216 2.56 -3.91 -10.98
CA LEU A 216 1.73 -4.56 -9.98
C LEU A 216 1.25 -3.58 -8.89
N LYS A 217 2.19 -2.92 -8.21
CA LYS A 217 1.87 -2.02 -7.08
C LYS A 217 1.04 -0.81 -7.51
N TYR A 218 1.42 -0.17 -8.60
CA TYR A 218 0.65 0.95 -9.14
C TYR A 218 -0.72 0.51 -9.63
N GLY A 219 -0.80 -0.64 -10.29
CA GLY A 219 -2.05 -1.21 -10.76
C GLY A 219 -3.04 -1.46 -9.62
N ASP A 220 -2.57 -1.99 -8.49
CA ASP A 220 -3.38 -2.17 -7.28
C ASP A 220 -3.71 -0.84 -6.61
N LEU A 221 -2.71 -0.04 -6.25
CA LEU A 221 -2.85 1.18 -5.46
C LEU A 221 -3.57 2.34 -6.18
N SER A 222 -3.67 2.30 -7.52
CA SER A 222 -4.45 3.27 -8.29
C SER A 222 -5.96 3.10 -8.18
N ASN A 223 -6.42 1.98 -7.62
CA ASN A 223 -7.83 1.73 -7.35
C ASN A 223 -8.20 2.23 -5.93
N GLN A 224 -9.47 2.60 -5.76
CA GLN A 224 -9.99 2.82 -4.40
C GLN A 224 -9.96 1.51 -3.63
N ALA A 225 -9.40 1.49 -2.43
CA ALA A 225 -9.19 0.28 -1.67
C ALA A 225 -10.44 -0.62 -1.57
N ALA A 226 -11.61 -0.07 -1.25
CA ALA A 226 -12.85 -0.84 -1.05
C ALA A 226 -13.48 -1.38 -2.34
N LYS A 227 -13.01 -0.99 -3.52
CA LYS A 227 -13.56 -1.47 -4.80
C LYS A 227 -12.89 -2.75 -5.27
N ASP A 228 -13.71 -3.67 -5.78
CA ASP A 228 -13.20 -4.80 -6.56
C ASP A 228 -12.73 -4.27 -7.91
N TYR A 229 -11.64 -4.84 -8.44
CA TYR A 229 -11.12 -4.44 -9.75
C TYR A 229 -10.62 -5.65 -10.54
N VAL A 230 -10.51 -5.47 -11.85
CA VAL A 230 -9.97 -6.49 -12.75
C VAL A 230 -8.50 -6.21 -13.00
N PHE A 231 -7.65 -7.18 -12.66
CA PHE A 231 -6.23 -7.15 -12.97
C PHE A 231 -5.98 -7.77 -14.34
N ASP A 232 -5.45 -6.98 -15.25
CA ASP A 232 -5.08 -7.39 -16.61
C ASP A 232 -3.59 -7.12 -16.81
N ILE A 233 -2.77 -8.17 -16.89
CA ILE A 233 -1.32 -8.07 -17.04
C ILE A 233 -0.95 -7.22 -18.26
N GLU A 234 -1.61 -7.43 -19.40
CA GLU A 234 -1.33 -6.69 -20.63
C GLU A 234 -1.55 -5.18 -20.48
N ARG A 235 -2.66 -4.81 -19.82
CA ARG A 235 -2.97 -3.42 -19.52
C ARG A 235 -2.00 -2.81 -18.51
N PHE A 236 -1.74 -3.51 -17.39
CA PHE A 236 -0.92 -2.97 -16.30
C PHE A 236 0.56 -2.87 -16.65
N THR A 237 1.06 -3.71 -17.56
CA THR A 237 2.44 -3.64 -18.08
C THR A 237 2.60 -2.71 -19.27
N SER A 238 1.53 -2.01 -19.71
CA SER A 238 1.60 -1.05 -20.80
C SER A 238 2.42 0.18 -20.43
N PHE A 239 3.23 0.67 -21.38
CA PHE A 239 3.94 1.94 -21.27
C PHE A 239 3.09 3.16 -21.67
N GLU A 240 1.79 2.96 -21.86
CA GLU A 240 0.82 3.99 -22.20
C GLU A 240 -0.34 3.96 -21.21
N GLY A 241 -0.97 5.11 -21.00
CA GLY A 241 -2.10 5.28 -20.11
C GLY A 241 -1.70 5.37 -18.63
N ASN A 242 -2.67 5.18 -17.74
CA ASN A 242 -2.46 5.32 -16.28
C ASN A 242 -1.88 4.03 -15.69
N THR A 243 -0.57 3.83 -15.83
CA THR A 243 0.16 2.62 -15.44
C THR A 243 1.48 2.94 -14.75
N GLY A 244 1.99 2.01 -13.93
CA GLY A 244 3.31 2.13 -13.31
C GLY A 244 4.43 2.32 -14.34
N PRO A 245 4.53 1.46 -15.38
CA PRO A 245 5.54 1.62 -16.43
C PRO A 245 5.52 2.97 -17.13
N TYR A 246 4.35 3.57 -17.37
CA TYR A 246 4.24 4.92 -17.94
C TYR A 246 4.85 6.00 -17.04
N ILE A 247 4.60 5.92 -15.73
CA ILE A 247 5.18 6.85 -14.76
C ILE A 247 6.70 6.70 -14.73
N LEU A 248 7.21 5.46 -14.65
CA LEU A 248 8.66 5.20 -14.66
C LEU A 248 9.32 5.69 -15.95
N TYR A 249 8.70 5.44 -17.09
CA TYR A 249 9.19 5.93 -18.39
C TYR A 249 9.28 7.46 -18.42
N THR A 250 8.30 8.15 -17.84
CA THR A 250 8.33 9.63 -17.71
C THR A 250 9.52 10.09 -16.87
N ILE A 251 9.77 9.44 -15.73
CA ILE A 251 10.92 9.75 -14.86
C ILE A 251 12.25 9.51 -15.58
N VAL A 252 12.40 8.37 -16.25
CA VAL A 252 13.61 8.02 -17.01
C VAL A 252 13.85 9.00 -18.16
N ARG A 253 12.78 9.44 -18.84
CA ARG A 253 12.87 10.51 -19.86
C ARG A 253 13.44 11.79 -19.28
N ILE A 254 12.96 12.23 -18.11
CA ILE A 254 13.50 13.44 -17.45
C ILE A 254 14.98 13.23 -17.09
N LYS A 255 15.35 12.07 -16.52
CA LYS A 255 16.74 11.70 -16.23
C LYS A 255 17.62 11.82 -17.48
N SER A 256 17.16 11.31 -18.60
CA SER A 256 17.89 11.36 -19.89
C SER A 256 18.08 12.78 -20.40
N ILE A 257 17.09 13.67 -20.27
CA ILE A 257 17.21 15.08 -20.66
C ILE A 257 18.26 15.78 -19.78
N ILE A 258 18.21 15.57 -18.47
CA ILE A 258 19.15 16.14 -17.51
C ILE A 258 20.58 15.62 -17.78
N ALA A 259 20.75 14.34 -18.09
CA ALA A 259 22.04 13.75 -18.43
C ALA A 259 22.64 14.40 -19.68
N LYS A 260 21.86 14.55 -20.76
CA LYS A 260 22.29 15.24 -21.99
C LYS A 260 22.64 16.70 -21.76
N TYR A 261 21.92 17.42 -20.88
CA TYR A 261 22.26 18.78 -20.49
C TYR A 261 23.64 18.85 -19.82
N ARG A 262 23.96 17.89 -18.94
CA ARG A 262 25.28 17.78 -18.28
C ARG A 262 26.40 17.45 -19.28
N GLU A 263 26.17 16.53 -20.20
CA GLU A 263 27.11 16.14 -21.26
C GLU A 263 27.47 17.36 -22.15
N ASN A 264 26.53 18.28 -22.35
CA ASN A 264 26.72 19.53 -23.08
C ASN A 264 27.36 20.65 -22.24
N GLY A 265 27.91 20.36 -21.06
CA GLY A 265 28.59 21.31 -20.19
C GLY A 265 27.70 22.07 -19.20
N GLY A 266 26.41 21.75 -19.16
CA GLY A 266 25.47 22.31 -18.20
C GLY A 266 25.73 21.84 -16.77
N GLN A 267 25.72 22.78 -15.82
CA GLN A 267 25.87 22.41 -14.39
C GLN A 267 24.50 22.26 -13.74
N VAL A 268 24.24 21.08 -13.19
CA VAL A 268 23.03 20.79 -12.41
C VAL A 268 23.47 20.47 -10.98
N SER A 269 23.67 21.50 -10.16
CA SER A 269 23.59 21.27 -8.72
C SER A 269 22.11 21.36 -8.33
N GLN A 270 21.61 20.34 -7.66
CA GLN A 270 20.18 20.11 -7.43
C GLN A 270 19.48 21.33 -6.79
N ASP A 271 20.12 21.97 -5.81
CA ASP A 271 19.56 23.14 -5.11
C ASP A 271 19.70 24.46 -5.87
N ALA A 272 20.70 24.57 -6.76
CA ALA A 272 20.94 25.82 -7.47
C ALA A 272 20.06 26.00 -8.71
N VAL A 273 19.68 24.90 -9.35
CA VAL A 273 18.90 24.94 -10.60
C VAL A 273 17.43 25.21 -10.31
N GLU A 274 16.88 24.63 -9.23
CA GLU A 274 15.49 24.85 -8.83
C GLU A 274 15.23 26.31 -8.39
N LYS A 275 16.24 27.00 -7.86
CA LYS A 275 16.15 28.43 -7.50
C LYS A 275 16.12 29.37 -8.72
N LYS A 276 16.38 28.85 -9.92
CA LYS A 276 16.41 29.62 -11.16
C LYS A 276 15.12 29.50 -11.98
N ILE A 277 14.07 28.87 -11.45
CA ILE A 277 12.79 28.76 -12.17
C ILE A 277 12.19 30.15 -12.34
N LEU A 278 12.02 30.56 -13.59
CA LEU A 278 11.45 31.83 -13.99
C LEU A 278 9.93 31.77 -14.08
N ALA A 279 9.28 32.93 -14.21
CA ALA A 279 7.86 32.99 -14.55
C ALA A 279 7.60 32.28 -15.89
N CYS A 280 6.48 31.55 -15.98
CA CYS A 280 6.14 30.78 -17.17
C CYS A 280 5.99 31.66 -18.42
N ALA A 281 6.49 31.16 -19.55
CA ALA A 281 6.35 31.79 -20.85
C ALA A 281 5.24 31.17 -21.71
N GLY A 282 4.83 29.93 -21.42
CA GLY A 282 3.86 29.21 -22.21
C GLY A 282 2.76 28.51 -21.34
N SER A 283 1.70 28.06 -22.00
CA SER A 283 0.54 27.45 -21.34
C SER A 283 0.88 26.08 -20.74
N SER A 284 1.66 25.25 -21.45
CA SER A 284 2.07 23.93 -20.95
C SER A 284 3.06 24.04 -19.78
N GLU A 285 3.98 25.01 -19.83
CA GLU A 285 4.86 25.33 -18.69
C GLU A 285 4.05 25.76 -17.46
N LYS A 286 3.07 26.65 -17.65
CA LYS A 286 2.16 27.08 -16.58
C LYS A 286 1.37 25.92 -16.00
N ALA A 287 0.84 25.03 -16.84
CA ALA A 287 0.10 23.86 -16.41
C ALA A 287 0.96 22.93 -15.54
N LEU A 288 2.22 22.68 -15.95
CA LEU A 288 3.18 21.90 -15.17
C LEU A 288 3.48 22.53 -13.81
N MET A 289 3.72 23.84 -13.76
CA MET A 289 3.96 24.57 -12.51
C MET A 289 2.75 24.51 -11.56
N LEU A 290 1.53 24.65 -12.09
CA LEU A 290 0.32 24.54 -11.28
C LEU A 290 0.11 23.11 -10.72
N MET A 291 0.47 22.09 -11.51
CA MET A 291 0.42 20.70 -11.01
C MET A 291 1.42 20.48 -9.87
N LEU A 292 2.65 21.00 -9.98
CA LEU A 292 3.65 20.92 -8.91
C LEU A 292 3.19 21.64 -7.63
N ALA A 293 2.51 22.77 -7.75
CA ALA A 293 1.99 23.52 -6.61
C ALA A 293 0.94 22.75 -5.78
N ARG A 294 0.27 21.75 -6.36
CA ARG A 294 -0.73 20.91 -5.69
C ARG A 294 -0.14 19.79 -4.83
N TYR A 295 1.18 19.59 -4.84
CA TYR A 295 1.83 18.44 -4.19
C TYR A 295 1.44 18.28 -2.72
N ASN A 296 1.58 19.34 -1.92
CA ASN A 296 1.26 19.27 -0.49
C ASN A 296 -0.23 18.98 -0.23
N GLU A 297 -1.12 19.66 -0.96
CA GLU A 297 -2.58 19.42 -0.86
C GLU A 297 -2.93 17.96 -1.13
N VAL A 298 -2.32 17.37 -2.16
CA VAL A 298 -2.57 15.96 -2.52
C VAL A 298 -2.09 15.01 -1.42
N LEU A 299 -0.90 15.26 -0.86
CA LEU A 299 -0.38 14.43 0.23
C LEU A 299 -1.25 14.52 1.49
N GLU A 300 -1.63 15.73 1.90
CA GLU A 300 -2.51 15.97 3.06
C GLU A 300 -3.85 15.25 2.87
N ASN A 301 -4.49 15.40 1.72
CA ASN A 301 -5.76 14.74 1.41
C ASN A 301 -5.62 13.21 1.34
N SER A 302 -4.53 12.70 0.74
CA SER A 302 -4.26 11.27 0.67
C SER A 302 -4.06 10.66 2.06
N PHE A 303 -3.33 11.36 2.93
CA PHE A 303 -3.10 10.94 4.30
C PHE A 303 -4.40 10.99 5.14
N ALA A 304 -5.14 12.08 5.07
CA ALA A 304 -6.38 12.27 5.83
C ALA A 304 -7.43 11.20 5.49
N GLU A 305 -7.54 10.83 4.21
CA GLU A 305 -8.50 9.85 3.73
C GLU A 305 -7.94 8.42 3.67
N THR A 306 -6.66 8.22 4.00
CA THR A 306 -5.96 6.91 3.85
C THR A 306 -6.14 6.36 2.42
N ALA A 307 -5.87 7.21 1.41
CA ALA A 307 -6.27 7.02 0.02
C ALA A 307 -5.09 7.11 -0.95
N PRO A 308 -4.22 6.07 -1.06
CA PRO A 308 -3.04 6.09 -1.95
C PRO A 308 -3.39 6.28 -3.43
N HIS A 309 -4.60 5.92 -3.86
CA HIS A 309 -5.05 6.14 -5.23
C HIS A 309 -5.08 7.63 -5.63
N LYS A 310 -5.17 8.56 -4.69
CA LYS A 310 -5.07 10.01 -4.96
C LYS A 310 -3.65 10.42 -5.36
N ILE A 311 -2.64 9.78 -4.75
CA ILE A 311 -1.24 9.97 -5.16
C ILE A 311 -1.06 9.42 -6.58
N CYS A 312 -1.57 8.22 -6.88
CA CYS A 312 -1.50 7.64 -8.22
C CYS A 312 -2.14 8.55 -9.27
N GLN A 313 -3.33 9.08 -8.99
CA GLN A 313 -4.01 10.00 -9.90
C GLN A 313 -3.18 11.28 -10.13
N TYR A 314 -2.64 11.86 -9.06
CA TYR A 314 -1.84 13.07 -9.13
C TYR A 314 -0.57 12.87 -9.97
N ILE A 315 0.20 11.79 -9.75
CA ILE A 315 1.43 11.57 -10.52
C ILE A 315 1.16 11.25 -11.99
N TYR A 316 0.02 10.65 -12.30
CA TYR A 316 -0.42 10.48 -13.68
C TYR A 316 -0.72 11.83 -14.35
N GLU A 317 -1.47 12.71 -13.68
CA GLU A 317 -1.74 14.07 -14.17
C GLU A 317 -0.46 14.90 -14.30
N LEU A 318 0.46 14.81 -13.34
CA LEU A 318 1.76 15.47 -13.37
C LEU A 318 2.63 14.95 -14.53
N ALA A 319 2.67 13.65 -14.76
CA ALA A 319 3.38 13.04 -15.88
C ALA A 319 2.81 13.51 -17.23
N ASN A 320 1.49 13.62 -17.37
CA ASN A 320 0.85 14.16 -18.56
C ASN A 320 1.19 15.64 -18.77
N ALA A 321 1.15 16.44 -17.72
CA ALA A 321 1.54 17.87 -17.80
C ALA A 321 3.01 18.03 -18.22
N PHE A 322 3.92 17.20 -17.68
CA PHE A 322 5.31 17.17 -18.13
C PHE A 322 5.43 16.77 -19.60
N ASN A 323 4.75 15.71 -20.03
CA ASN A 323 4.83 15.24 -21.42
C ASN A 323 4.30 16.31 -22.41
N SER A 324 3.24 17.05 -22.05
CA SER A 324 2.76 18.19 -22.83
C SER A 324 3.80 19.29 -22.90
N PHE A 325 4.40 19.66 -21.77
CA PHE A 325 5.47 20.66 -21.73
C PHE A 325 6.68 20.23 -22.58
N TYR A 326 7.10 18.97 -22.46
CA TYR A 326 8.22 18.42 -23.24
C TYR A 326 7.95 18.42 -24.76
N HIS A 327 6.71 18.14 -25.16
CA HIS A 327 6.31 18.17 -26.56
C HIS A 327 6.32 19.58 -27.14
N ASP A 328 5.85 20.56 -26.37
CA ASP A 328 5.70 21.95 -26.82
C ASP A 328 7.00 22.76 -26.73
N THR A 329 8.00 22.25 -25.98
CA THR A 329 9.19 23.01 -25.61
C THR A 329 10.49 22.30 -26.02
N LYS A 330 11.32 22.96 -26.80
CA LYS A 330 12.66 22.48 -27.19
C LYS A 330 13.68 22.75 -26.07
N ILE A 331 13.55 22.02 -24.93
CA ILE A 331 14.30 22.32 -23.68
C ILE A 331 15.82 22.50 -23.91
N LEU A 332 16.45 21.51 -24.57
CA LEU A 332 17.91 21.53 -24.78
C LEU A 332 18.35 22.46 -25.91
N ALA A 333 17.45 22.81 -26.83
CA ALA A 333 17.72 23.72 -27.97
C ALA A 333 17.24 25.15 -27.71
N GLU A 334 16.85 25.48 -26.46
CA GLU A 334 16.59 26.87 -26.06
C GLU A 334 17.88 27.69 -26.17
N GLU A 335 17.80 28.85 -26.80
CA GLU A 335 18.95 29.74 -27.04
C GLU A 335 19.23 30.67 -25.85
N ASP A 336 18.19 31.08 -25.14
CA ASP A 336 18.30 31.81 -23.88
C ASP A 336 18.75 30.91 -22.74
N GLU A 337 19.99 31.04 -22.32
CA GLU A 337 20.58 30.22 -21.26
C GLU A 337 19.81 30.34 -19.94
N ALA A 338 19.30 31.50 -19.56
CA ALA A 338 18.52 31.68 -18.35
C ALA A 338 17.18 30.92 -18.43
N ARG A 339 16.57 30.93 -19.61
CA ARG A 339 15.33 30.18 -19.87
C ARG A 339 15.60 28.66 -19.91
N LYS A 340 16.68 28.23 -20.55
CA LYS A 340 17.12 26.83 -20.56
C LYS A 340 17.35 26.32 -19.14
N GLU A 341 18.08 27.04 -18.31
CA GLU A 341 18.29 26.70 -16.89
C GLU A 341 16.97 26.63 -16.12
N SER A 342 16.02 27.52 -16.40
CA SER A 342 14.68 27.51 -15.83
C SER A 342 13.94 26.22 -16.20
N TYR A 343 13.99 25.79 -17.45
CA TYR A 343 13.36 24.51 -17.89
C TYR A 343 14.01 23.33 -17.23
N ILE A 344 15.34 23.28 -17.12
CA ILE A 344 16.07 22.21 -16.42
C ILE A 344 15.69 22.19 -14.93
N GLY A 345 15.54 23.34 -14.29
CA GLY A 345 15.07 23.46 -12.92
C GLY A 345 13.66 22.89 -12.75
N LEU A 346 12.75 23.27 -13.63
CA LEU A 346 11.36 22.83 -13.60
C LEU A 346 11.23 21.31 -13.76
N ILE A 347 11.94 20.70 -14.74
CA ILE A 347 11.89 19.25 -14.92
C ILE A 347 12.63 18.50 -13.82
N SER A 348 13.68 19.08 -13.22
CA SER A 348 14.36 18.50 -12.04
C SER A 348 13.42 18.44 -10.84
N LEU A 349 12.65 19.50 -10.59
CA LEU A 349 11.63 19.53 -9.55
C LEU A 349 10.51 18.51 -9.86
N THR A 350 10.06 18.43 -11.11
CA THR A 350 9.06 17.45 -11.56
C THR A 350 9.52 16.02 -11.26
N ARG A 351 10.78 15.69 -11.60
CA ARG A 351 11.37 14.38 -11.29
C ARG A 351 11.34 14.08 -9.80
N ARG A 352 11.80 15.02 -8.96
CA ARG A 352 11.82 14.87 -7.51
C ARG A 352 10.44 14.59 -6.93
N VAL A 353 9.43 15.31 -7.39
CA VAL A 353 8.05 15.12 -6.95
C VAL A 353 7.53 13.75 -7.38
N LEU A 354 7.76 13.33 -8.63
CA LEU A 354 7.39 12.00 -9.11
C LEU A 354 8.10 10.91 -8.32
N GLU A 355 9.43 11.00 -8.12
CA GLU A 355 10.22 10.03 -7.35
C GLU A 355 9.78 9.98 -5.88
N ALA A 356 9.50 11.12 -5.25
CA ALA A 356 8.96 11.15 -3.89
C ALA A 356 7.60 10.43 -3.79
N CYS A 357 6.69 10.70 -4.72
CA CYS A 357 5.37 10.07 -4.74
C CYS A 357 5.44 8.55 -4.97
N ILE A 358 6.24 8.07 -5.94
CA ILE A 358 6.38 6.63 -6.15
C ILE A 358 7.08 5.95 -4.98
N GLY A 359 8.02 6.63 -4.30
CA GLY A 359 8.63 6.15 -3.06
C GLY A 359 7.61 5.90 -1.95
N LEU A 360 6.60 6.79 -1.79
CA LEU A 360 5.47 6.59 -0.87
C LEU A 360 4.63 5.36 -1.23
N LEU A 361 4.61 4.96 -2.50
CA LEU A 361 3.95 3.73 -2.97
C LEU A 361 4.87 2.49 -2.89
N GLY A 362 6.11 2.65 -2.40
CA GLY A 362 7.12 1.58 -2.35
C GLY A 362 7.58 1.14 -3.74
N ILE A 363 7.68 2.09 -4.68
CA ILE A 363 8.14 1.89 -6.05
C ILE A 363 9.41 2.69 -6.26
N GLU A 364 10.38 2.12 -6.98
CA GLU A 364 11.62 2.77 -7.36
C GLU A 364 11.69 2.98 -8.87
N ALA A 365 12.35 4.04 -9.31
CA ALA A 365 12.56 4.30 -10.72
C ALA A 365 13.95 3.81 -11.15
N PRO A 366 14.05 3.04 -12.27
CA PRO A 366 15.35 2.64 -12.81
C PRO A 366 16.10 3.85 -13.38
N GLU A 367 17.39 3.70 -13.59
CA GLU A 367 18.21 4.75 -14.23
C GLU A 367 17.98 4.81 -15.73
N ARG A 368 17.70 3.66 -16.35
CA ARG A 368 17.44 3.51 -17.79
C ARG A 368 16.27 2.55 -18.01
N MET A 369 15.64 2.72 -19.14
CA MET A 369 14.48 1.93 -19.50
C MET A 369 14.32 1.85 -21.02
#